data_a116702cb75de4288cbb1f39aa44501f
#
_entry.id   a116702cb75de4288cbb1f39aa44501f
#
_cell.length_a   1.000
_cell.length_b   1.000
_cell.length_c   1.000
_cell.angle_alpha   90.00
_cell.angle_beta   90.00
_cell.angle_gamma   90.00
#
_symmetry.space_group_name_H-M   'P 1'
#
loop_
_entity.id
_entity.type
_entity.pdbx_description
1 polymer ?
#
loop_
_entity_poly.entity_id
_entity_poly.type
_entity_poly.pdbx_seq_one_letter_code
_entity_poly.pdbx_strand_id
1 'polypeptide(L)'
;MALLTLLAKNATAIFICSTFASLLFYVVYQRYFHPLAKYPGPFLASITDLWQVYQYLTLKQPYTLTTLHEKYGPFVRYGPDKLSTTCESAVSIIYQKGGRNMPKTEFYDAYGAAHPNVFGMRNETLHSVRRRHMSHSFSISYVKEMEQYLDLNIAIMKEKLARYASTGEIFDLKKAFHYYVIDTLGELAFSQSFGVQVADDESLIPPVKEHSLLAAATGAWPAMLPQLKKWLPLVPYKPLRDLFQGRRACADLASRCVRERLLDLADVKDDEASLRLQRKDILTSLILAKHPDTGERLTEMDLETEAFGFM
;
A
#
# COMPACT_ATOMS: atom_id res chain seq x y z
N MET A 1 -56.04 -15.11 -2.00
CA MET A 1 -55.27 -13.85 -1.99
C MET A 1 -55.05 -13.31 -0.57
N ALA A 2 -56.06 -13.10 0.26
CA ALA A 2 -55.91 -12.54 1.61
C ALA A 2 -54.99 -13.33 2.55
N LEU A 3 -54.95 -14.65 2.48
CA LEU A 3 -54.06 -15.50 3.28
C LEU A 3 -52.58 -15.34 2.88
N LEU A 4 -52.30 -15.24 1.58
CA LEU A 4 -50.93 -15.02 1.07
C LEU A 4 -50.39 -13.63 1.45
N THR A 5 -51.24 -12.61 1.43
CA THR A 5 -50.85 -11.25 1.87
C THR A 5 -50.65 -11.15 3.38
N LEU A 6 -51.42 -11.89 4.18
CA LEU A 6 -51.26 -11.98 5.63
C LEU A 6 -49.97 -12.74 6.01
N LEU A 7 -49.67 -13.84 5.32
CA LEU A 7 -48.43 -14.61 5.47
C LEU A 7 -47.22 -13.77 5.06
N ALA A 8 -47.30 -13.03 3.93
CA ALA A 8 -46.22 -12.15 3.49
C ALA A 8 -45.95 -10.99 4.49
N LYS A 9 -47.00 -10.37 5.05
CA LYS A 9 -46.86 -9.34 6.09
C LYS A 9 -46.21 -9.89 7.37
N ASN A 10 -46.63 -11.07 7.80
CA ASN A 10 -46.01 -11.71 8.97
C ASN A 10 -44.57 -12.13 8.70
N ALA A 11 -44.26 -12.64 7.52
CA ALA A 11 -42.87 -13.00 7.12
C ALA A 11 -41.95 -11.76 7.09
N THR A 12 -42.45 -10.64 6.55
CA THR A 12 -41.66 -9.38 6.54
C THR A 12 -41.46 -8.84 7.97
N ALA A 13 -42.48 -8.86 8.82
CA ALA A 13 -42.34 -8.44 10.21
C ALA A 13 -41.35 -9.34 10.97
N ILE A 14 -41.47 -10.67 10.81
CA ILE A 14 -40.53 -11.62 11.42
C ILE A 14 -39.09 -11.36 10.92
N PHE A 15 -38.91 -11.16 9.61
CA PHE A 15 -37.61 -10.84 9.03
C PHE A 15 -37.02 -9.56 9.61
N ILE A 16 -37.78 -8.48 9.69
CA ILE A 16 -37.33 -7.21 10.27
C ILE A 16 -36.98 -7.39 11.76
N CYS A 17 -37.85 -8.04 12.55
CA CYS A 17 -37.57 -8.29 13.97
C CYS A 17 -36.33 -9.16 14.18
N SER A 18 -36.16 -10.22 13.37
CA SER A 18 -35.01 -11.11 13.43
C SER A 18 -33.72 -10.38 13.06
N THR A 19 -33.75 -9.55 12.01
CA THR A 19 -32.59 -8.72 11.59
C THR A 19 -32.24 -7.73 12.70
N PHE A 20 -33.22 -7.05 13.28
CA PHE A 20 -32.98 -6.11 14.38
C PHE A 20 -32.42 -6.82 15.64
N ALA A 21 -33.01 -7.97 16.01
CA ALA A 21 -32.52 -8.77 17.13
C ALA A 21 -31.06 -9.26 16.89
N SER A 22 -30.77 -9.71 15.69
CA SER A 22 -29.39 -10.13 15.31
C SER A 22 -28.39 -8.98 15.37
N LEU A 23 -28.78 -7.79 14.89
CA LEU A 23 -27.95 -6.60 14.97
C LEU A 23 -27.71 -6.17 16.43
N LEU A 24 -28.78 -6.17 17.25
CA LEU A 24 -28.67 -5.85 18.66
C LEU A 24 -27.76 -6.85 19.39
N PHE A 25 -27.95 -8.15 19.14
CA PHE A 25 -27.10 -9.20 19.68
C PHE A 25 -25.63 -8.99 19.28
N TYR A 26 -25.36 -8.69 18.00
CA TYR A 26 -24.01 -8.39 17.52
C TYR A 26 -23.38 -7.21 18.26
N VAL A 27 -24.11 -6.10 18.41
CA VAL A 27 -23.62 -4.91 19.13
C VAL A 27 -23.31 -5.24 20.60
N VAL A 28 -24.22 -5.95 21.28
CA VAL A 28 -24.05 -6.37 22.67
C VAL A 28 -22.86 -7.32 22.82
N TYR A 29 -22.74 -8.30 21.91
CA TYR A 29 -21.59 -9.20 21.88
C TYR A 29 -20.27 -8.43 21.72
N GLN A 30 -20.17 -7.59 20.71
CA GLN A 30 -18.96 -6.81 20.42
C GLN A 30 -18.56 -5.90 21.59
N ARG A 31 -19.55 -5.35 22.29
CA ARG A 31 -19.29 -4.39 23.36
C ARG A 31 -18.94 -5.04 24.69
N TYR A 32 -19.51 -6.22 25.01
CA TYR A 32 -19.43 -6.81 26.34
C TYR A 32 -18.80 -8.20 26.38
N PHE A 33 -18.95 -8.99 25.33
CA PHE A 33 -18.53 -10.40 25.33
C PHE A 33 -17.33 -10.70 24.42
N HIS A 34 -16.97 -9.77 23.55
CA HIS A 34 -15.81 -9.94 22.66
C HIS A 34 -14.49 -9.94 23.45
N PRO A 35 -13.45 -10.75 23.10
CA PRO A 35 -12.15 -10.77 23.80
C PRO A 35 -11.49 -9.39 23.96
N LEU A 36 -11.74 -8.47 23.02
CA LEU A 36 -11.25 -7.09 23.08
C LEU A 36 -12.20 -6.13 23.81
N ALA A 37 -13.33 -6.57 24.36
CA ALA A 37 -14.27 -5.72 25.08
C ALA A 37 -13.68 -5.01 26.30
N LYS A 38 -12.67 -5.62 26.91
CA LYS A 38 -11.93 -5.06 28.05
C LYS A 38 -11.05 -3.84 27.71
N TYR A 39 -10.73 -3.64 26.44
CA TYR A 39 -9.90 -2.51 26.02
C TYR A 39 -10.78 -1.32 25.65
N PRO A 40 -10.42 -0.11 26.12
CA PRO A 40 -11.19 1.10 25.82
C PRO A 40 -11.02 1.51 24.35
N GLY A 41 -11.99 2.28 23.86
CA GLY A 41 -11.96 2.82 22.50
C GLY A 41 -13.30 3.45 22.12
N PRO A 42 -13.39 4.06 20.91
CA PRO A 42 -14.64 4.62 20.41
C PRO A 42 -15.72 3.54 20.25
N PHE A 43 -16.95 3.85 20.64
CA PHE A 43 -18.07 2.91 20.53
C PHE A 43 -18.24 2.39 19.09
N LEU A 44 -18.30 3.30 18.11
CA LEU A 44 -18.48 2.92 16.70
C LEU A 44 -17.32 2.06 16.18
N ALA A 45 -16.09 2.33 16.60
CA ALA A 45 -14.94 1.52 16.22
C ALA A 45 -15.08 0.07 16.73
N SER A 46 -15.66 -0.14 17.92
CA SER A 46 -15.82 -1.49 18.48
C SER A 46 -16.84 -2.35 17.72
N ILE A 47 -17.70 -1.77 16.89
CA ILE A 47 -18.78 -2.49 16.20
C ILE A 47 -18.66 -2.50 14.69
N THR A 48 -17.86 -1.61 14.08
CA THR A 48 -17.74 -1.55 12.63
C THR A 48 -16.40 -1.02 12.15
N ASP A 49 -15.87 -1.63 11.08
CA ASP A 49 -14.68 -1.16 10.37
C ASP A 49 -14.93 0.13 9.59
N LEU A 50 -16.19 0.51 9.33
CA LEU A 50 -16.54 1.78 8.68
C LEU A 50 -15.97 2.99 9.40
N TRP A 51 -15.82 2.92 10.72
CA TRP A 51 -15.17 3.97 11.50
C TRP A 51 -13.72 4.17 11.02
N GLN A 52 -12.97 3.11 10.83
CA GLN A 52 -11.59 3.17 10.34
C GLN A 52 -11.53 3.61 8.87
N VAL A 53 -12.43 3.10 8.02
CA VAL A 53 -12.55 3.56 6.61
C VAL A 53 -12.74 5.08 6.57
N TYR A 54 -13.62 5.62 7.40
CA TYR A 54 -13.82 7.08 7.51
C TYR A 54 -12.55 7.81 7.92
N GLN A 55 -11.78 7.29 8.89
CA GLN A 55 -10.52 7.91 9.32
C GLN A 55 -9.49 7.94 8.18
N TYR A 56 -9.39 6.89 7.37
CA TYR A 56 -8.51 6.87 6.20
C TYR A 56 -8.97 7.86 5.14
N LEU A 57 -10.24 7.83 4.74
CA LEU A 57 -10.78 8.73 3.71
C LEU A 57 -10.66 10.21 4.08
N THR A 58 -10.66 10.53 5.37
CA THR A 58 -10.47 11.90 5.88
C THR A 58 -9.01 12.22 6.21
N LEU A 59 -8.08 11.28 6.01
CA LEU A 59 -6.64 11.40 6.33
C LEU A 59 -6.36 11.74 7.81
N LYS A 60 -7.27 11.35 8.72
CA LYS A 60 -7.19 11.67 10.15
C LYS A 60 -6.69 10.53 11.03
N GLN A 61 -6.52 9.32 10.48
CA GLN A 61 -6.17 8.12 11.24
C GLN A 61 -5.01 8.32 12.23
N PRO A 62 -3.82 8.85 11.84
CA PRO A 62 -2.70 9.01 12.79
C PRO A 62 -3.04 9.96 13.94
N TYR A 63 -3.60 11.13 13.62
CA TYR A 63 -3.97 12.14 14.62
C TYR A 63 -5.04 11.62 15.58
N THR A 64 -6.06 10.94 15.04
CA THR A 64 -7.12 10.35 15.85
C THR A 64 -6.58 9.28 16.80
N LEU A 65 -5.68 8.39 16.33
CA LEU A 65 -5.06 7.39 17.21
C LEU A 65 -4.22 8.03 18.31
N THR A 66 -3.44 9.08 18.02
CA THR A 66 -2.69 9.82 19.04
C THR A 66 -3.63 10.35 20.13
N THR A 67 -4.68 11.08 19.75
CA THR A 67 -5.68 11.60 20.69
C THR A 67 -6.38 10.49 21.49
N LEU A 68 -6.64 9.35 20.87
CA LEU A 68 -7.24 8.20 21.56
C LEU A 68 -6.29 7.60 22.58
N HIS A 69 -4.98 7.49 22.28
CA HIS A 69 -3.99 7.03 23.24
C HIS A 69 -3.79 8.02 24.42
N GLU A 70 -3.84 9.32 24.16
CA GLU A 70 -3.85 10.34 25.22
C GLU A 70 -5.05 10.16 26.15
N LYS A 71 -6.23 9.86 25.59
CA LYS A 71 -7.48 9.70 26.34
C LYS A 71 -7.61 8.36 27.07
N TYR A 72 -7.24 7.26 26.42
CA TYR A 72 -7.53 5.90 26.87
C TYR A 72 -6.33 5.12 27.36
N GLY A 73 -5.11 5.68 27.20
CA GLY A 73 -3.86 5.04 27.61
C GLY A 73 -3.25 4.12 26.56
N PRO A 74 -2.36 3.22 26.98
CA PRO A 74 -1.44 2.51 26.10
C PRO A 74 -2.11 1.46 25.19
N PHE A 75 -3.36 1.09 25.44
CA PHE A 75 -4.11 0.14 24.62
C PHE A 75 -5.44 0.72 24.20
N VAL A 76 -5.69 0.80 22.90
CA VAL A 76 -6.91 1.39 22.32
C VAL A 76 -7.52 0.43 21.30
N ARG A 77 -8.79 0.04 21.52
CA ARG A 77 -9.57 -0.72 20.54
C ARG A 77 -10.09 0.23 19.46
N TYR A 78 -9.56 0.14 18.24
CA TYR A 78 -9.89 1.03 17.13
C TYR A 78 -10.59 0.33 15.94
N GLY A 79 -10.99 -0.92 16.14
CA GLY A 79 -11.79 -1.73 15.22
C GLY A 79 -12.44 -2.90 15.95
N PRO A 80 -13.40 -3.63 15.32
CA PRO A 80 -14.02 -4.80 15.92
C PRO A 80 -12.98 -5.81 16.46
N ASP A 81 -11.94 -6.10 15.66
CA ASP A 81 -10.88 -7.05 15.96
C ASP A 81 -9.49 -6.38 16.02
N LYS A 82 -9.44 -5.05 16.22
CA LYS A 82 -8.20 -4.28 16.09
C LYS A 82 -7.84 -3.56 17.38
N LEU A 83 -6.58 -3.72 17.78
CA LEU A 83 -6.02 -3.09 18.96
C LEU A 83 -4.77 -2.30 18.56
N SER A 84 -4.70 -1.04 18.97
CA SER A 84 -3.51 -0.21 18.88
C SER A 84 -2.78 -0.17 20.23
N THR A 85 -1.47 -0.19 20.22
CA THR A 85 -0.66 -0.08 21.43
C THR A 85 0.51 0.87 21.24
N THR A 86 0.83 1.61 22.31
CA THR A 86 2.02 2.46 22.43
C THR A 86 3.04 1.86 23.41
N CYS A 87 2.84 0.63 23.89
CA CYS A 87 3.80 -0.04 24.75
C CYS A 87 5.09 -0.33 23.99
N GLU A 88 6.21 0.14 24.47
CA GLU A 88 7.54 -0.09 23.89
C GLU A 88 7.86 -1.59 23.74
N SER A 89 7.53 -2.38 24.77
CA SER A 89 7.71 -3.84 24.76
C SER A 89 6.96 -4.55 23.64
N ALA A 90 5.87 -3.98 23.12
CA ALA A 90 5.11 -4.56 22.03
C ALA A 90 5.92 -4.60 20.72
N VAL A 91 6.86 -3.70 20.51
CA VAL A 91 7.70 -3.65 19.31
C VAL A 91 8.51 -4.93 19.17
N SER A 92 9.17 -5.36 20.23
CA SER A 92 9.95 -6.60 20.23
C SER A 92 9.07 -7.84 20.02
N ILE A 93 7.87 -7.87 20.62
CA ILE A 93 6.92 -8.98 20.50
C ILE A 93 6.38 -9.11 19.09
N ILE A 94 6.02 -7.97 18.45
CA ILE A 94 5.36 -7.96 17.14
C ILE A 94 6.37 -8.13 16.01
N TYR A 95 7.56 -7.49 16.11
CA TYR A 95 8.52 -7.38 15.00
C TYR A 95 9.80 -8.21 15.22
N GLN A 96 9.89 -8.99 16.29
CA GLN A 96 11.09 -9.78 16.59
C GLN A 96 11.29 -10.87 15.53
N LYS A 97 12.47 -10.89 14.91
CA LYS A 97 12.89 -11.94 13.99
C LYS A 97 13.08 -13.25 14.77
N GLY A 98 12.32 -14.29 14.40
CA GLY A 98 12.37 -15.61 15.07
C GLY A 98 11.51 -15.72 16.34
N GLY A 99 10.75 -14.67 16.72
CA GLY A 99 9.75 -14.73 17.78
C GLY A 99 8.44 -15.40 17.33
N ARG A 100 7.38 -15.20 18.10
CA ARG A 100 6.03 -15.61 17.66
C ARG A 100 5.69 -14.82 16.41
N ASN A 101 5.64 -15.50 15.27
CA ASN A 101 5.28 -14.86 14.01
C ASN A 101 3.88 -14.26 14.14
N MET A 102 3.80 -12.94 14.05
CA MET A 102 2.54 -12.25 13.86
C MET A 102 2.40 -12.01 12.37
N PRO A 103 1.58 -12.80 11.65
CA PRO A 103 1.43 -12.68 10.21
C PRO A 103 0.75 -11.36 9.87
N LYS A 104 0.98 -10.88 8.65
CA LYS A 104 0.21 -9.77 8.09
C LYS A 104 -1.26 -10.14 8.03
N THR A 105 -2.12 -9.19 8.34
CA THR A 105 -3.58 -9.36 8.28
C THR A 105 -4.11 -9.21 6.84
N GLU A 106 -5.39 -9.52 6.62
CA GLU A 106 -6.10 -9.33 5.36
C GLU A 106 -6.10 -7.88 4.86
N PHE A 107 -5.78 -6.91 5.70
CA PHE A 107 -5.58 -5.51 5.31
C PHE A 107 -4.62 -5.39 4.11
N TYR A 108 -3.57 -6.19 4.09
CA TYR A 108 -2.54 -6.16 3.06
C TYR A 108 -3.00 -6.69 1.70
N ASP A 109 -4.09 -7.45 1.61
CA ASP A 109 -4.65 -7.95 0.34
C ASP A 109 -5.18 -6.82 -0.56
N ALA A 110 -5.37 -5.63 0.02
CA ALA A 110 -5.77 -4.44 -0.73
C ALA A 110 -4.63 -3.83 -1.55
N TYR A 111 -3.37 -4.09 -1.19
CA TYR A 111 -2.18 -3.49 -1.81
C TYR A 111 -1.63 -4.28 -3.01
N GLY A 112 -2.02 -5.53 -3.18
CA GLY A 112 -1.61 -6.33 -4.33
C GLY A 112 -2.21 -5.84 -5.64
N ALA A 113 -1.51 -6.10 -6.77
CA ALA A 113 -2.04 -5.92 -8.13
C ALA A 113 -2.87 -7.16 -8.54
N ALA A 114 -2.43 -7.91 -9.55
CA ALA A 114 -3.02 -9.20 -9.92
C ALA A 114 -2.73 -10.27 -8.86
N HIS A 115 -1.52 -10.24 -8.29
CA HIS A 115 -1.04 -11.08 -7.20
C HIS A 115 -0.52 -10.22 -6.03
N PRO A 116 -0.32 -10.80 -4.83
CA PRO A 116 0.37 -10.11 -3.76
C PRO A 116 1.84 -9.88 -4.13
N ASN A 117 2.31 -8.63 -4.04
CA ASN A 117 3.75 -8.31 -4.07
C ASN A 117 4.39 -8.63 -2.72
N VAL A 118 5.71 -8.47 -2.60
CA VAL A 118 6.45 -8.73 -1.35
C VAL A 118 5.87 -7.95 -0.16
N PHE A 119 5.38 -6.72 -0.38
CA PHE A 119 4.75 -5.92 0.66
C PHE A 119 3.42 -6.51 1.13
N GLY A 120 2.57 -6.94 0.19
CA GLY A 120 1.23 -7.46 0.46
C GLY A 120 1.18 -8.95 0.81
N MET A 121 2.25 -9.71 0.57
CA MET A 121 2.27 -11.16 0.74
C MET A 121 2.15 -11.56 2.22
N ARG A 122 1.09 -12.31 2.54
CA ARG A 122 0.78 -12.76 3.92
C ARG A 122 1.37 -14.13 4.27
N ASN A 123 1.59 -14.97 3.27
CA ASN A 123 2.21 -16.28 3.48
C ASN A 123 3.70 -16.10 3.79
N GLU A 124 4.12 -16.43 5.01
CA GLU A 124 5.49 -16.21 5.50
C GLU A 124 6.54 -16.97 4.70
N THR A 125 6.25 -18.19 4.26
CA THR A 125 7.18 -19.01 3.47
C THR A 125 7.40 -18.37 2.10
N LEU A 126 6.31 -18.05 1.39
CA LEU A 126 6.38 -17.41 0.08
C LEU A 126 7.01 -16.01 0.18
N HIS A 127 6.64 -15.23 1.21
CA HIS A 127 7.24 -13.93 1.49
C HIS A 127 8.76 -14.04 1.71
N SER A 128 9.21 -15.01 2.51
CA SER A 128 10.63 -15.23 2.79
C SER A 128 11.41 -15.55 1.50
N VAL A 129 10.85 -16.41 0.65
CA VAL A 129 11.44 -16.76 -0.65
C VAL A 129 11.50 -15.53 -1.56
N ARG A 130 10.39 -14.80 -1.72
CA ARG A 130 10.30 -13.60 -2.55
C ARG A 130 11.27 -12.50 -2.08
N ARG A 131 11.31 -12.25 -0.78
CA ARG A 131 12.23 -11.29 -0.18
C ARG A 131 13.70 -11.66 -0.41
N ARG A 132 14.05 -12.93 -0.29
CA ARG A 132 15.42 -13.42 -0.54
C ARG A 132 15.80 -13.26 -2.02
N HIS A 133 14.86 -13.50 -2.94
CA HIS A 133 15.00 -13.28 -4.37
C HIS A 133 15.33 -11.81 -4.69
N MET A 134 14.69 -10.88 -4.01
CA MET A 134 14.85 -9.44 -4.22
C MET A 134 16.00 -8.82 -3.43
N SER A 135 16.53 -9.50 -2.42
CA SER A 135 17.44 -8.90 -1.42
C SER A 135 18.72 -8.31 -2.01
N HIS A 136 19.24 -8.89 -3.11
CA HIS A 136 20.42 -8.39 -3.79
C HIS A 136 20.19 -6.98 -4.35
N SER A 137 19.02 -6.72 -4.97
CA SER A 137 18.65 -5.45 -5.59
C SER A 137 18.62 -4.28 -4.60
N PHE A 138 18.45 -4.58 -3.31
CA PHE A 138 18.41 -3.59 -2.22
C PHE A 138 19.65 -3.63 -1.32
N SER A 139 20.70 -4.36 -1.72
CA SER A 139 21.94 -4.37 -0.96
C SER A 139 22.68 -3.03 -1.06
N ILE A 140 23.38 -2.65 0.00
CA ILE A 140 24.16 -1.39 0.02
C ILE A 140 25.17 -1.36 -1.12
N SER A 141 25.81 -2.51 -1.45
CA SER A 141 26.76 -2.61 -2.55
C SER A 141 26.10 -2.30 -3.89
N TYR A 142 24.91 -2.85 -4.15
CA TYR A 142 24.18 -2.61 -5.39
C TYR A 142 23.68 -1.16 -5.49
N VAL A 143 23.16 -0.60 -4.39
CA VAL A 143 22.69 0.80 -4.34
C VAL A 143 23.84 1.78 -4.59
N LYS A 144 25.06 1.50 -4.07
CA LYS A 144 26.24 2.31 -4.34
C LYS A 144 26.61 2.37 -5.83
N GLU A 145 26.36 1.32 -6.59
CA GLU A 145 26.62 1.33 -8.04
C GLU A 145 25.65 2.26 -8.80
N MET A 146 24.53 2.62 -8.18
CA MET A 146 23.55 3.57 -8.71
C MET A 146 23.76 5.01 -8.22
N GLU A 147 24.80 5.29 -7.40
CA GLU A 147 25.06 6.59 -6.78
C GLU A 147 25.14 7.72 -7.81
N GLN A 148 25.74 7.46 -8.98
CA GLN A 148 25.81 8.42 -10.07
C GLN A 148 24.44 8.98 -10.53
N TYR A 149 23.37 8.18 -10.44
CA TYR A 149 22.01 8.62 -10.80
C TYR A 149 21.39 9.47 -9.70
N LEU A 150 21.75 9.20 -8.44
CA LEU A 150 21.40 10.04 -7.30
C LEU A 150 22.09 11.41 -7.41
N ASP A 151 23.37 11.45 -7.78
CA ASP A 151 24.15 12.67 -7.93
C ASP A 151 23.54 13.62 -8.96
N LEU A 152 23.01 13.10 -10.08
CA LEU A 152 22.30 13.90 -11.08
C LEU A 152 21.07 14.59 -10.47
N ASN A 153 20.26 13.85 -9.72
CA ASN A 153 19.06 14.39 -9.07
C ASN A 153 19.42 15.38 -7.94
N ILE A 154 20.50 15.11 -7.21
CA ILE A 154 21.06 16.04 -6.20
C ILE A 154 21.55 17.33 -6.86
N ALA A 155 22.20 17.25 -8.02
CA ALA A 155 22.66 18.44 -8.75
C ALA A 155 21.51 19.36 -9.14
N ILE A 156 20.40 18.79 -9.68
CA ILE A 156 19.17 19.54 -10.01
C ILE A 156 18.60 20.21 -8.75
N MET A 157 18.53 19.48 -7.64
CA MET A 157 18.03 20.02 -6.37
C MET A 157 18.92 21.16 -5.86
N LYS A 158 20.24 20.99 -5.89
CA LYS A 158 21.21 22.02 -5.48
C LYS A 158 21.10 23.29 -6.33
N GLU A 159 20.94 23.16 -7.63
CA GLU A 159 20.75 24.30 -8.54
C GLU A 159 19.48 25.08 -8.19
N LYS A 160 18.36 24.39 -7.95
CA LYS A 160 17.12 25.02 -7.50
C LYS A 160 17.28 25.77 -6.17
N LEU A 161 17.91 25.12 -5.18
CA LEU A 161 18.16 25.74 -3.88
C LEU A 161 19.07 26.97 -4.00
N ALA A 162 20.12 26.90 -4.85
CA ALA A 162 21.00 28.03 -5.11
C ALA A 162 20.25 29.21 -5.76
N ARG A 163 19.32 28.92 -6.68
CA ARG A 163 18.45 29.94 -7.29
C ARG A 163 17.60 30.65 -6.22
N TYR A 164 16.90 29.89 -5.38
CA TYR A 164 16.10 30.47 -4.28
C TYR A 164 16.94 31.28 -3.30
N ALA A 165 18.15 30.80 -2.97
CA ALA A 165 19.09 31.54 -2.11
C ALA A 165 19.54 32.87 -2.73
N SER A 166 19.74 32.92 -4.07
CA SER A 166 20.18 34.12 -4.77
C SER A 166 19.06 35.15 -4.97
N THR A 167 17.83 34.68 -5.17
CA THR A 167 16.66 35.56 -5.39
C THR A 167 15.98 36.01 -4.09
N GLY A 168 16.22 35.31 -2.97
CA GLY A 168 15.50 35.53 -1.71
C GLY A 168 14.02 35.08 -1.76
N GLU A 169 13.64 34.33 -2.80
CA GLU A 169 12.27 33.82 -2.95
C GLU A 169 11.97 32.74 -1.89
N ILE A 170 10.79 32.84 -1.29
CA ILE A 170 10.30 31.81 -0.35
C ILE A 170 9.76 30.63 -1.17
N PHE A 171 10.19 29.41 -0.85
CA PHE A 171 9.75 28.21 -1.51
C PHE A 171 9.29 27.13 -0.52
N ASP A 172 8.49 26.19 -0.99
CA ASP A 172 8.06 25.01 -0.22
C ASP A 172 9.13 23.92 -0.26
N LEU A 173 9.90 23.79 0.81
CA LEU A 173 10.95 22.78 0.95
C LEU A 173 10.38 21.36 0.89
N LYS A 174 9.18 21.13 1.44
CA LYS A 174 8.52 19.81 1.39
C LYS A 174 8.19 19.42 -0.06
N LYS A 175 7.67 20.36 -0.87
CA LYS A 175 7.41 20.17 -2.29
C LYS A 175 8.70 19.83 -3.04
N ALA A 176 9.77 20.59 -2.79
CA ALA A 176 11.07 20.39 -3.44
C ALA A 176 11.64 18.99 -3.15
N PHE A 177 11.64 18.55 -1.88
CA PHE A 177 12.05 17.21 -1.51
C PHE A 177 11.14 16.11 -2.07
N HIS A 178 9.83 16.35 -2.14
CA HIS A 178 8.90 15.39 -2.74
C HIS A 178 9.25 15.14 -4.22
N TYR A 179 9.51 16.18 -4.98
CA TYR A 179 9.93 16.07 -6.38
C TYR A 179 11.24 15.33 -6.55
N TYR A 180 12.23 15.66 -5.69
CA TYR A 180 13.51 14.96 -5.67
C TYR A 180 13.34 13.45 -5.41
N VAL A 181 12.54 13.07 -4.41
CA VAL A 181 12.32 11.65 -4.06
C VAL A 181 11.62 10.91 -5.20
N ILE A 182 10.64 11.52 -5.85
CA ILE A 182 9.89 10.89 -6.97
C ILE A 182 10.80 10.66 -8.17
N ASP A 183 11.61 11.65 -8.58
CA ASP A 183 12.54 11.50 -9.69
C ASP A 183 13.65 10.49 -9.37
N THR A 184 14.15 10.51 -8.14
CA THR A 184 15.11 9.53 -7.64
C THR A 184 14.54 8.11 -7.66
N LEU A 185 13.27 7.94 -7.23
CA LEU A 185 12.60 6.64 -7.30
C LEU A 185 12.50 6.12 -8.74
N GLY A 186 12.10 6.99 -9.68
CA GLY A 186 12.05 6.64 -11.10
C GLY A 186 13.39 6.18 -11.64
N GLU A 187 14.47 6.90 -11.31
CA GLU A 187 15.84 6.56 -11.72
C GLU A 187 16.33 5.23 -11.14
N LEU A 188 16.13 5.01 -9.84
CA LEU A 188 16.63 3.81 -9.16
C LEU A 188 15.79 2.58 -9.46
N ALA A 189 14.47 2.73 -9.55
CA ALA A 189 13.57 1.60 -9.77
C ALA A 189 13.47 1.22 -11.24
N PHE A 190 13.40 2.23 -12.15
CA PHE A 190 13.02 2.03 -13.55
C PHE A 190 14.03 2.60 -14.57
N SER A 191 15.16 3.16 -14.12
CA SER A 191 16.13 3.90 -14.95
C SER A 191 15.54 5.08 -15.73
N GLN A 192 14.46 5.67 -15.22
CA GLN A 192 13.72 6.75 -15.89
C GLN A 192 13.28 7.79 -14.88
N SER A 193 13.79 9.03 -14.98
CA SER A 193 13.23 10.15 -14.21
C SER A 193 11.82 10.47 -14.70
N PHE A 194 10.94 10.84 -13.79
CA PHE A 194 9.61 11.39 -14.14
C PHE A 194 9.71 12.87 -14.57
N GLY A 195 10.86 13.53 -14.36
CA GLY A 195 11.10 14.91 -14.76
C GLY A 195 10.41 15.97 -13.91
N VAL A 196 9.86 15.57 -12.77
CA VAL A 196 9.07 16.44 -11.89
C VAL A 196 9.90 17.59 -11.35
N GLN A 197 11.17 17.34 -11.01
CA GLN A 197 12.09 18.38 -10.53
C GLN A 197 12.35 19.45 -11.61
N VAL A 198 12.60 19.02 -12.84
CA VAL A 198 12.97 19.93 -13.93
C VAL A 198 11.74 20.74 -14.37
N ALA A 199 10.61 20.08 -14.58
CA ALA A 199 9.39 20.73 -15.03
C ALA A 199 8.71 21.58 -13.97
N ASP A 200 8.98 21.33 -12.67
CA ASP A 200 8.26 21.89 -11.52
C ASP A 200 6.74 21.64 -11.58
N ASP A 201 6.36 20.51 -12.16
CA ASP A 201 4.98 20.14 -12.44
C ASP A 201 4.53 18.91 -11.65
N GLU A 202 3.60 19.13 -10.71
CA GLU A 202 3.04 18.05 -9.86
C GLU A 202 2.20 17.05 -10.69
N SER A 203 1.71 17.41 -11.88
CA SER A 203 0.92 16.50 -12.71
C SER A 203 1.71 15.32 -13.28
N LEU A 204 3.04 15.42 -13.29
CA LEU A 204 3.94 14.34 -13.70
C LEU A 204 4.16 13.29 -12.60
N ILE A 205 3.73 13.56 -11.37
CA ILE A 205 3.84 12.60 -10.27
C ILE A 205 2.87 11.43 -10.52
N PRO A 206 3.35 10.17 -10.48
CA PRO A 206 2.45 9.03 -10.50
C PRO A 206 1.40 9.13 -9.37
N PRO A 207 0.13 8.74 -9.61
CA PRO A 207 -0.96 8.91 -8.64
C PRO A 207 -0.90 7.90 -7.49
N VAL A 208 0.24 7.86 -6.81
CA VAL A 208 0.54 6.96 -5.68
C VAL A 208 -0.35 7.27 -4.47
N LYS A 209 -0.71 8.55 -4.29
CA LYS A 209 -1.61 8.98 -3.19
C LYS A 209 -2.98 8.34 -3.32
N GLU A 210 -3.56 8.37 -4.51
CA GLU A 210 -4.87 7.80 -4.84
C GLU A 210 -4.85 6.28 -4.66
N HIS A 211 -3.81 5.62 -5.18
CA HIS A 211 -3.61 4.18 -5.00
C HIS A 211 -3.53 3.81 -3.52
N SER A 212 -2.66 4.47 -2.76
CA SER A 212 -2.43 4.17 -1.35
C SER A 212 -3.68 4.44 -0.50
N LEU A 213 -4.39 5.55 -0.76
CA LEU A 213 -5.63 5.87 -0.05
C LEU A 213 -6.73 4.84 -0.33
N LEU A 214 -6.89 4.43 -1.60
CA LEU A 214 -7.85 3.38 -1.97
C LEU A 214 -7.51 2.06 -1.28
N ALA A 215 -6.24 1.66 -1.30
CA ALA A 215 -5.78 0.43 -0.65
C ALA A 215 -6.02 0.48 0.86
N ALA A 216 -5.64 1.56 1.54
CA ALA A 216 -5.85 1.74 2.98
C ALA A 216 -7.33 1.71 3.35
N ALA A 217 -8.18 2.45 2.62
CA ALA A 217 -9.60 2.52 2.89
C ALA A 217 -10.32 1.17 2.67
N THR A 218 -10.00 0.47 1.57
CA THR A 218 -10.62 -0.84 1.27
C THR A 218 -10.06 -1.95 2.14
N GLY A 219 -8.76 -1.93 2.45
CA GLY A 219 -8.10 -2.87 3.36
C GLY A 219 -8.57 -2.73 4.81
N ALA A 220 -9.04 -1.55 5.21
CA ALA A 220 -9.60 -1.33 6.54
C ALA A 220 -10.83 -2.19 6.83
N TRP A 221 -11.54 -2.65 5.79
CA TRP A 221 -12.68 -3.56 5.92
C TRP A 221 -12.44 -4.87 5.13
N PRO A 222 -11.56 -5.76 5.62
CA PRO A 222 -11.10 -6.93 4.86
C PRO A 222 -12.24 -7.88 4.46
N ALA A 223 -13.20 -8.10 5.33
CA ALA A 223 -14.35 -8.99 5.07
C ALA A 223 -15.17 -8.55 3.83
N MET A 224 -15.19 -7.26 3.52
CA MET A 224 -15.91 -6.70 2.38
C MET A 224 -15.01 -6.43 1.16
N LEU A 225 -13.70 -6.67 1.28
CA LEU A 225 -12.74 -6.33 0.22
C LEU A 225 -13.12 -6.91 -1.17
N PRO A 226 -13.53 -8.19 -1.30
CA PRO A 226 -13.94 -8.73 -2.60
C PRO A 226 -15.16 -8.00 -3.20
N GLN A 227 -16.17 -7.70 -2.37
CA GLN A 227 -17.36 -6.97 -2.77
C GLN A 227 -17.03 -5.52 -3.12
N LEU A 228 -16.18 -4.87 -2.31
CA LEU A 228 -15.73 -3.51 -2.56
C LEU A 228 -14.98 -3.42 -3.89
N LYS A 229 -14.05 -4.32 -4.17
CA LYS A 229 -13.33 -4.38 -5.46
C LYS A 229 -14.29 -4.53 -6.65
N LYS A 230 -15.40 -5.27 -6.49
CA LYS A 230 -16.39 -5.53 -7.55
C LYS A 230 -17.36 -4.36 -7.76
N TRP A 231 -17.90 -3.78 -6.69
CA TRP A 231 -19.04 -2.87 -6.76
C TRP A 231 -18.66 -1.38 -6.68
N LEU A 232 -17.60 -1.03 -5.92
CA LEU A 232 -17.18 0.36 -5.78
C LEU A 232 -16.82 1.05 -7.11
N PRO A 233 -16.17 0.40 -8.09
CA PRO A 233 -15.88 1.04 -9.38
C PRO A 233 -17.13 1.45 -10.16
N LEU A 234 -18.28 0.84 -9.85
CA LEU A 234 -19.56 1.11 -10.52
C LEU A 234 -20.31 2.31 -9.92
N VAL A 235 -19.88 2.79 -8.76
CA VAL A 235 -20.51 3.93 -8.09
C VAL A 235 -20.23 5.23 -8.85
N PRO A 236 -21.23 5.99 -9.28
CA PRO A 236 -21.05 7.22 -10.06
C PRO A 236 -20.66 8.42 -9.19
N TYR A 237 -19.61 8.26 -8.36
CA TYR A 237 -19.08 9.29 -7.47
C TYR A 237 -17.66 9.66 -7.88
N LYS A 238 -17.45 10.89 -8.34
CA LYS A 238 -16.20 11.34 -8.95
C LYS A 238 -14.97 11.09 -8.08
N PRO A 239 -14.92 11.47 -6.78
CA PRO A 239 -13.74 11.24 -5.96
C PRO A 239 -13.35 9.76 -5.85
N LEU A 240 -14.32 8.86 -5.79
CA LEU A 240 -14.06 7.43 -5.75
C LEU A 240 -13.51 6.92 -7.09
N ARG A 241 -14.05 7.40 -8.21
CA ARG A 241 -13.53 7.04 -9.54
C ARG A 241 -12.09 7.52 -9.73
N ASP A 242 -11.76 8.71 -9.22
CA ASP A 242 -10.40 9.26 -9.29
C ASP A 242 -9.42 8.35 -8.56
N LEU A 243 -9.78 7.78 -7.39
CA LEU A 243 -8.96 6.79 -6.67
C LEU A 243 -8.72 5.51 -7.50
N PHE A 244 -9.75 4.99 -8.17
CA PHE A 244 -9.61 3.81 -9.03
C PHE A 244 -8.81 4.10 -10.29
N GLN A 245 -8.97 5.28 -10.88
CA GLN A 245 -8.16 5.72 -12.02
C GLN A 245 -6.69 5.85 -11.64
N GLY A 246 -6.40 6.46 -10.48
CA GLY A 246 -5.05 6.55 -9.95
C GLY A 246 -4.40 5.17 -9.76
N ARG A 247 -5.13 4.22 -9.16
CA ARG A 247 -4.65 2.85 -9.03
C ARG A 247 -4.34 2.18 -10.37
N ARG A 248 -5.22 2.35 -11.37
CA ARG A 248 -4.98 1.81 -12.72
C ARG A 248 -3.77 2.46 -13.36
N ALA A 249 -3.64 3.79 -13.28
CA ALA A 249 -2.50 4.50 -13.83
C ALA A 249 -1.16 4.04 -13.22
N CYS A 250 -1.09 3.77 -11.92
CA CYS A 250 0.08 3.15 -11.29
C CYS A 250 0.36 1.75 -11.84
N ALA A 251 -0.68 0.91 -12.00
CA ALA A 251 -0.51 -0.44 -12.56
C ALA A 251 -0.04 -0.39 -14.02
N ASP A 252 -0.64 0.46 -14.84
CA ASP A 252 -0.27 0.65 -16.25
C ASP A 252 1.17 1.18 -16.38
N LEU A 253 1.59 2.09 -15.49
CA LEU A 253 2.96 2.59 -15.45
C LEU A 253 3.94 1.46 -15.12
N ALA A 254 3.67 0.66 -14.07
CA ALA A 254 4.49 -0.47 -13.70
C ALA A 254 4.64 -1.47 -14.85
N SER A 255 3.52 -1.84 -15.50
CA SER A 255 3.52 -2.77 -16.64
C SER A 255 4.28 -2.20 -17.84
N ARG A 256 4.20 -0.89 -18.11
CA ARG A 256 5.00 -0.27 -19.17
C ARG A 256 6.49 -0.34 -18.87
N CYS A 257 6.90 0.08 -17.68
CA CYS A 257 8.31 0.04 -17.27
C CYS A 257 8.90 -1.38 -17.35
N VAL A 258 8.14 -2.40 -16.94
CA VAL A 258 8.58 -3.80 -17.05
C VAL A 258 8.74 -4.22 -18.50
N ARG A 259 7.76 -3.95 -19.36
CA ARG A 259 7.82 -4.34 -20.79
C ARG A 259 8.95 -3.63 -21.54
N GLU A 260 9.09 -2.32 -21.35
CA GLU A 260 10.19 -1.56 -21.93
C GLU A 260 11.54 -2.13 -21.52
N ARG A 261 11.72 -2.45 -20.22
CA ARG A 261 12.98 -3.02 -19.74
C ARG A 261 13.24 -4.45 -20.26
N LEU A 262 12.18 -5.27 -20.40
CA LEU A 262 12.33 -6.60 -21.00
C LEU A 262 12.74 -6.53 -22.48
N LEU A 263 12.20 -5.55 -23.23
CA LEU A 263 12.60 -5.30 -24.62
C LEU A 263 14.06 -4.84 -24.71
N ASP A 264 14.45 -3.86 -23.89
CA ASP A 264 15.84 -3.39 -23.83
C ASP A 264 16.84 -4.52 -23.56
N LEU A 265 16.44 -5.45 -22.68
CA LEU A 265 17.31 -6.61 -22.34
C LEU A 265 17.29 -7.70 -23.42
N ALA A 266 16.21 -7.82 -24.19
CA ALA A 266 16.13 -8.79 -25.30
C ALA A 266 17.01 -8.39 -26.50
N ASP A 267 17.19 -7.08 -26.73
CA ASP A 267 18.03 -6.55 -27.80
C ASP A 267 19.54 -6.71 -27.52
N VAL A 268 19.88 -6.99 -26.26
CA VAL A 268 21.27 -7.25 -25.86
C VAL A 268 21.58 -8.73 -26.10
N LYS A 269 22.57 -9.02 -26.98
CA LYS A 269 23.05 -10.38 -27.18
C LYS A 269 23.39 -11.00 -25.81
N ASP A 270 23.09 -12.28 -25.64
CA ASP A 270 23.27 -13.11 -24.42
C ASP A 270 24.72 -13.17 -23.86
N ASP A 271 25.50 -12.14 -24.07
CA ASP A 271 26.85 -11.99 -23.53
C ASP A 271 26.75 -11.35 -22.13
N GLU A 272 27.16 -12.12 -21.12
CA GLU A 272 27.16 -11.69 -19.70
C GLU A 272 28.00 -10.40 -19.49
N ALA A 273 28.95 -10.11 -20.36
CA ALA A 273 29.74 -8.89 -20.36
C ALA A 273 28.93 -7.68 -20.84
N SER A 274 28.06 -7.84 -21.82
CA SER A 274 27.16 -6.79 -22.33
C SER A 274 26.07 -6.46 -21.32
N LEU A 275 25.57 -7.45 -20.57
CA LEU A 275 24.62 -7.25 -19.46
C LEU A 275 25.24 -6.45 -18.29
N ARG A 276 26.54 -6.59 -18.05
CA ARG A 276 27.29 -5.83 -17.02
C ARG A 276 27.51 -4.36 -17.38
N LEU A 277 27.50 -4.03 -18.68
CA LEU A 277 27.69 -2.66 -19.18
C LEU A 277 26.37 -1.86 -19.21
N GLN A 278 25.23 -2.51 -19.02
CA GLN A 278 23.94 -1.83 -19.00
C GLN A 278 23.72 -1.04 -17.71
N ARG A 279 22.88 -0.02 -17.84
CA ARG A 279 22.42 0.77 -16.71
C ARG A 279 21.78 -0.14 -15.67
N LYS A 280 22.29 -0.09 -14.43
CA LYS A 280 21.80 -0.86 -13.30
C LYS A 280 20.65 -0.13 -12.64
N ASP A 281 19.54 -0.81 -12.47
CA ASP A 281 18.40 -0.38 -11.68
C ASP A 281 17.78 -1.58 -10.92
N ILE A 282 16.86 -1.31 -10.01
CA ILE A 282 16.24 -2.35 -9.20
C ILE A 282 15.46 -3.34 -10.08
N LEU A 283 14.73 -2.85 -11.08
CA LEU A 283 13.95 -3.69 -11.98
C LEU A 283 14.84 -4.61 -12.83
N THR A 284 15.94 -4.10 -13.40
CA THR A 284 16.93 -4.92 -14.11
C THR A 284 17.50 -6.03 -13.22
N SER A 285 17.84 -5.67 -11.97
CA SER A 285 18.34 -6.65 -11.01
C SER A 285 17.29 -7.74 -10.70
N LEU A 286 16.00 -7.38 -10.63
CA LEU A 286 14.91 -8.35 -10.40
C LEU A 286 14.67 -9.26 -11.62
N ILE A 287 14.75 -8.73 -12.84
CA ILE A 287 14.59 -9.51 -14.08
C ILE A 287 15.70 -10.56 -14.18
N LEU A 288 16.93 -10.21 -13.80
CA LEU A 288 18.08 -11.09 -13.85
C LEU A 288 18.18 -12.03 -12.65
N ALA A 289 17.50 -11.73 -11.56
CA ALA A 289 17.54 -12.53 -10.34
C ALA A 289 16.99 -13.94 -10.56
N LYS A 290 17.66 -14.93 -9.95
CA LYS A 290 17.23 -16.33 -9.98
C LYS A 290 16.78 -16.77 -8.59
N HIS A 291 15.76 -17.62 -8.56
CA HIS A 291 15.30 -18.24 -7.33
C HIS A 291 16.45 -19.02 -6.69
N PRO A 292 16.75 -18.83 -5.40
CA PRO A 292 17.94 -19.39 -4.76
C PRO A 292 17.97 -20.93 -4.76
N ASP A 293 16.80 -21.56 -4.77
CA ASP A 293 16.70 -23.02 -4.65
C ASP A 293 16.36 -23.71 -5.99
N THR A 294 15.54 -23.07 -6.87
CA THR A 294 15.11 -23.66 -8.16
C THR A 294 15.86 -23.12 -9.38
N GLY A 295 16.52 -21.96 -9.24
CA GLY A 295 17.17 -21.28 -10.36
C GLY A 295 16.23 -20.56 -11.32
N GLU A 296 14.92 -20.63 -11.08
CA GLU A 296 13.89 -20.01 -11.93
C GLU A 296 13.93 -18.48 -11.80
N ARG A 297 13.58 -17.77 -12.87
CA ARG A 297 13.39 -16.32 -12.87
C ARG A 297 11.96 -15.94 -12.52
N LEU A 298 11.75 -14.70 -12.11
CA LEU A 298 10.41 -14.13 -11.93
C LEU A 298 9.70 -14.08 -13.29
N THR A 299 8.41 -14.41 -13.30
CA THR A 299 7.56 -14.24 -14.48
C THR A 299 7.31 -12.76 -14.75
N GLU A 300 6.91 -12.40 -15.97
CA GLU A 300 6.52 -11.01 -16.30
C GLU A 300 5.44 -10.48 -15.35
N MET A 301 4.45 -11.30 -15.01
CA MET A 301 3.39 -10.96 -14.06
C MET A 301 3.92 -10.72 -12.65
N ASP A 302 4.91 -11.50 -12.20
CA ASP A 302 5.59 -11.27 -10.92
C ASP A 302 6.34 -9.94 -10.93
N LEU A 303 7.06 -9.66 -12.03
CA LEU A 303 7.81 -8.40 -12.20
C LEU A 303 6.88 -7.18 -12.21
N GLU A 304 5.77 -7.23 -12.95
CA GLU A 304 4.75 -6.18 -12.94
C GLU A 304 4.15 -5.95 -11.55
N THR A 305 3.93 -7.04 -10.81
CA THR A 305 3.38 -7.00 -9.45
C THR A 305 4.38 -6.37 -8.47
N GLU A 306 5.66 -6.71 -8.55
CA GLU A 306 6.70 -6.10 -7.70
C GLU A 306 6.98 -4.65 -8.10
N ALA A 307 7.02 -4.34 -9.40
CA ALA A 307 7.16 -2.97 -9.92
C ALA A 307 6.02 -2.05 -9.44
N PHE A 308 4.78 -2.56 -9.42
CA PHE A 308 3.66 -1.88 -8.81
C PHE A 308 3.82 -1.65 -7.30
N GLY A 309 4.51 -2.56 -6.62
CA GLY A 309 4.83 -2.44 -5.20
C GLY A 309 5.89 -1.39 -4.86
N PHE A 310 6.66 -0.91 -5.84
CA PHE A 310 7.62 0.19 -5.66
C PHE A 310 6.95 1.57 -5.67
N MET A 311 5.73 1.65 -6.16
CA MET A 311 4.90 2.85 -6.15
C MET A 311 4.02 2.93 -4.90
#